data_9ccd918ff910e5676a6c37782808bca2
#
_entry.id   9ccd918ff910e5676a6c37782808bca2
#
_cell.length_a   1.000
_cell.length_b   1.000
_cell.length_c   1.000
_cell.angle_alpha   90.00
_cell.angle_beta   90.00
_cell.angle_gamma   90.00
#
_symmetry.space_group_name_H-M   'P 1'
#
loop_
_entity.id
_entity.type
_entity.pdbx_description
1 polymer ?
#
loop_
_entity_poly.entity_id
_entity_poly.type
_entity_poly.pdbx_seq_one_letter_code
_entity_poly.pdbx_strand_id
1 'polypeptide(L)'
;RSSDLDGTFGPDKLVTRAEITKMIVDALAERSSAEASTESTKFADVSADHWAKGYINQGVANGFIAGMSDTEFDPDANVTYVQAQKMLVSAIGYETYAQAQGGWPTGYKTYAASLDITKGISGIKDSTELTRAQVAQMIDNAMDTPLCVIASWKPEWNGTQTPNLEVRDGKEGRAYETLFTEKHDAYKVYGRVTETSKTGSVDNDKVTFQVEKADNFDDEEVKADSPVSEDMYIGDSKADNYLRTYSQA
;
A
#
# COMPACT_ATOMS: atom_id res chain seq x y z
N ARG A 1 -2.12 7.95 9.88
CA ARG A 1 -1.86 9.40 9.65
C ARG A 1 -0.40 9.69 9.95
N SER A 2 0.39 10.01 8.93
CA SER A 2 1.71 10.62 9.11
C SER A 2 1.50 12.15 9.15
N SER A 3 1.26 12.70 10.34
CA SER A 3 1.28 14.15 10.56
C SER A 3 2.67 14.58 11.00
N ASP A 4 3.07 15.79 10.63
CA ASP A 4 4.24 16.43 11.22
C ASP A 4 4.04 16.72 12.72
N LEU A 5 5.11 17.11 13.41
CA LEU A 5 5.06 17.43 14.85
C LEU A 5 4.05 18.54 15.19
N ASP A 6 3.68 19.37 14.20
CA ASP A 6 2.66 20.41 14.33
C ASP A 6 1.23 19.92 14.00
N GLY A 7 1.06 18.61 13.71
CA GLY A 7 -0.23 18.01 13.37
C GLY A 7 -0.66 18.23 11.92
N THR A 8 0.15 18.88 11.09
CA THR A 8 -0.15 19.08 9.65
C THR A 8 0.32 17.90 8.81
N PHE A 9 -0.25 17.72 7.61
CA PHE A 9 0.19 16.69 6.67
C PHE A 9 1.43 17.11 5.89
N GLY A 10 1.63 18.41 5.64
CA GLY A 10 2.75 18.94 4.87
C GLY A 10 2.88 18.37 3.46
N PRO A 11 1.85 18.49 2.57
CA PRO A 11 1.79 17.78 1.29
C PRO A 11 2.97 18.07 0.36
N ASP A 12 3.53 19.27 0.43
CA ASP A 12 4.61 19.74 -0.44
C ASP A 12 6.03 19.46 0.10
N LYS A 13 6.13 18.92 1.32
CA LYS A 13 7.43 18.53 1.88
C LYS A 13 7.98 17.31 1.15
N LEU A 14 9.27 17.32 0.86
CA LEU A 14 9.98 16.16 0.34
C LEU A 14 10.01 15.05 1.39
N VAL A 15 10.01 13.81 0.92
CA VAL A 15 10.00 12.61 1.78
C VAL A 15 11.36 11.96 1.74
N THR A 16 11.91 11.66 2.92
CA THR A 16 13.17 10.92 3.00
C THR A 16 12.97 9.43 2.79
N ARG A 17 14.07 8.72 2.53
CA ARG A 17 14.09 7.25 2.39
C ARG A 17 13.62 6.56 3.68
N ALA A 18 13.97 7.09 4.84
CA ALA A 18 13.48 6.59 6.13
C ALA A 18 11.97 6.81 6.30
N GLU A 19 11.47 7.98 5.88
CA GLU A 19 10.05 8.31 5.99
C GLU A 19 9.17 7.44 5.08
N ILE A 20 9.54 7.24 3.80
CA ILE A 20 8.77 6.35 2.92
C ILE A 20 8.82 4.90 3.41
N THR A 21 9.96 4.45 3.96
CA THR A 21 10.06 3.12 4.58
C THR A 21 9.05 2.94 5.68
N LYS A 22 8.95 3.92 6.60
CA LYS A 22 7.92 3.90 7.65
C LYS A 22 6.53 3.88 7.06
N MET A 23 6.25 4.71 6.06
CA MET A 23 4.92 4.78 5.44
C MET A 23 4.51 3.44 4.81
N ILE A 24 5.44 2.72 4.17
CA ILE A 24 5.17 1.39 3.60
C ILE A 24 4.98 0.35 4.70
N VAL A 25 5.81 0.33 5.74
CA VAL A 25 5.63 -0.59 6.89
C VAL A 25 4.28 -0.36 7.58
N ASP A 26 3.85 0.90 7.70
CA ASP A 26 2.53 1.24 8.23
C ASP A 26 1.40 0.71 7.30
N ALA A 27 1.57 0.79 5.98
CA ALA A 27 0.62 0.24 5.00
C ALA A 27 0.56 -1.30 5.04
N LEU A 28 1.66 -1.96 5.40
CA LEU A 28 1.74 -3.41 5.63
C LEU A 28 1.17 -3.83 7.00
N ALA A 29 0.68 -2.90 7.82
CA ALA A 29 0.21 -3.09 9.21
C ALA A 29 1.28 -3.69 10.15
N GLU A 30 2.56 -3.43 9.91
CA GLU A 30 3.69 -4.01 10.63
C GLU A 30 4.38 -3.01 11.58
N ARG A 31 3.73 -1.89 11.87
CA ARG A 31 4.26 -0.84 12.77
C ARG A 31 4.70 -1.40 14.12
N SER A 32 3.85 -2.20 14.77
CA SER A 32 4.15 -2.73 16.10
C SER A 32 5.39 -3.61 16.09
N SER A 33 5.60 -4.40 15.05
CA SER A 33 6.80 -5.24 14.88
C SER A 33 8.04 -4.37 14.68
N ALA A 34 7.95 -3.32 13.87
CA ALA A 34 9.05 -2.39 13.63
C ALA A 34 9.44 -1.63 14.92
N GLU A 35 8.47 -1.10 15.67
CA GLU A 35 8.71 -0.36 16.90
C GLU A 35 9.24 -1.24 18.04
N ALA A 36 8.88 -2.52 18.07
CA ALA A 36 9.40 -3.50 19.04
C ALA A 36 10.81 -4.00 18.70
N SER A 37 11.35 -3.72 17.51
CA SER A 37 12.64 -4.22 17.06
C SER A 37 13.80 -3.58 17.86
N THR A 38 14.56 -4.42 18.56
CA THR A 38 15.78 -4.01 19.29
C THR A 38 17.05 -4.29 18.50
N GLU A 39 16.95 -4.96 17.35
CA GLU A 39 18.09 -5.37 16.54
C GLU A 39 18.80 -4.18 15.87
N SER A 40 20.10 -4.31 15.69
CA SER A 40 20.88 -3.38 14.89
C SER A 40 20.58 -3.60 13.40
N THR A 41 20.68 -2.55 12.59
CA THR A 41 20.60 -2.71 11.14
C THR A 41 21.96 -3.17 10.58
N LYS A 42 21.95 -3.69 9.36
CA LYS A 42 23.19 -3.96 8.62
C LYS A 42 23.84 -2.69 8.06
N PHE A 43 23.16 -1.56 8.13
CA PHE A 43 23.60 -0.28 7.54
C PHE A 43 24.36 0.54 8.57
N ALA A 44 25.61 0.88 8.28
CA ALA A 44 26.51 1.58 9.18
C ALA A 44 26.10 3.05 9.40
N ASP A 45 25.40 3.65 8.47
CA ASP A 45 24.87 5.01 8.50
C ASP A 45 23.53 5.14 9.25
N VAL A 46 22.97 4.04 9.75
CA VAL A 46 21.77 4.02 10.59
C VAL A 46 22.18 3.70 12.03
N SER A 47 22.31 4.74 12.86
CA SER A 47 22.71 4.58 14.25
C SER A 47 21.73 3.74 15.08
N ALA A 48 22.22 3.19 16.21
CA ALA A 48 21.39 2.39 17.12
C ALA A 48 20.16 3.17 17.65
N ASP A 49 20.29 4.50 17.77
CA ASP A 49 19.24 5.39 18.27
C ASP A 49 18.43 6.04 17.14
N HIS A 50 18.69 5.67 15.88
CA HIS A 50 17.96 6.24 14.77
C HIS A 50 16.49 5.83 14.82
N TRP A 51 15.57 6.80 14.77
CA TRP A 51 14.13 6.59 14.93
C TRP A 51 13.53 5.57 13.93
N ALA A 52 14.07 5.48 12.72
CA ALA A 52 13.59 4.59 11.67
C ALA A 52 14.28 3.20 11.68
N LYS A 53 15.19 2.93 12.62
CA LYS A 53 15.96 1.68 12.66
C LYS A 53 15.09 0.43 12.53
N GLY A 54 14.05 0.32 13.35
CA GLY A 54 13.15 -0.82 13.33
C GLY A 54 12.34 -0.92 12.02
N TYR A 55 11.93 0.21 11.47
CA TYR A 55 11.24 0.24 10.17
C TYR A 55 12.14 -0.19 9.02
N ILE A 56 13.42 0.23 9.04
CA ILE A 56 14.41 -0.19 8.04
C ILE A 56 14.66 -1.70 8.14
N ASN A 57 14.81 -2.24 9.36
CA ASN A 57 14.96 -3.68 9.56
C ASN A 57 13.74 -4.45 9.03
N GLN A 58 12.54 -3.97 9.31
CA GLN A 58 11.31 -4.58 8.80
C GLN A 58 11.24 -4.53 7.28
N GLY A 59 11.60 -3.41 6.67
CA GLY A 59 11.65 -3.28 5.21
C GLY A 59 12.67 -4.18 4.54
N VAL A 60 13.81 -4.42 5.18
CA VAL A 60 14.82 -5.39 4.72
C VAL A 60 14.28 -6.81 4.84
N ALA A 61 13.66 -7.16 5.96
CA ALA A 61 13.07 -8.48 6.19
C ALA A 61 11.97 -8.81 5.17
N ASN A 62 11.16 -7.83 4.81
CA ASN A 62 10.11 -7.96 3.78
C ASN A 62 10.63 -7.85 2.34
N GLY A 63 11.92 -7.57 2.14
CA GLY A 63 12.54 -7.54 0.82
C GLY A 63 12.24 -6.31 -0.05
N PHE A 64 11.50 -5.31 0.44
CA PHE A 64 11.23 -4.09 -0.34
C PHE A 64 12.29 -2.99 -0.14
N ILE A 65 13.16 -3.14 0.85
CA ILE A 65 14.31 -2.27 1.10
C ILE A 65 15.59 -2.94 0.63
N ALA A 66 16.33 -2.22 -0.21
CA ALA A 66 17.75 -2.44 -0.43
C ALA A 66 18.51 -1.18 0.00
N GLY A 67 19.75 -1.31 0.44
CA GLY A 67 20.63 -0.17 0.68
C GLY A 67 21.01 0.55 -0.61
N MET A 68 21.67 1.69 -0.48
CA MET A 68 22.41 2.32 -1.57
C MET A 68 23.69 1.51 -1.88
N SER A 69 24.20 0.81 -0.85
CA SER A 69 25.23 -0.22 -0.93
C SER A 69 24.92 -1.33 0.10
N ASP A 70 25.78 -2.31 0.24
CA ASP A 70 25.62 -3.38 1.23
C ASP A 70 25.58 -2.86 2.68
N THR A 71 26.22 -1.73 2.95
CA THR A 71 26.40 -1.15 4.29
C THR A 71 25.84 0.26 4.46
N GLU A 72 25.24 0.85 3.42
CA GLU A 72 24.69 2.21 3.45
C GLU A 72 23.23 2.21 3.01
N PHE A 73 22.36 2.85 3.79
CA PHE A 73 20.95 3.04 3.50
C PHE A 73 20.62 4.44 3.00
N ASP A 74 21.33 5.45 3.51
CA ASP A 74 21.10 6.88 3.30
C ASP A 74 19.68 7.33 3.78
N PRO A 75 19.41 7.23 5.11
CA PRO A 75 18.06 7.39 5.66
C PRO A 75 17.48 8.79 5.44
N ASP A 76 18.32 9.82 5.45
CA ASP A 76 17.93 11.22 5.39
C ASP A 76 17.91 11.78 3.95
N ALA A 77 18.39 11.02 2.96
CA ALA A 77 18.27 11.42 1.55
C ALA A 77 16.81 11.37 1.10
N ASN A 78 16.43 12.33 0.28
CA ASN A 78 15.09 12.35 -0.32
C ASN A 78 14.89 11.16 -1.27
N VAL A 79 13.73 10.53 -1.20
CA VAL A 79 13.41 9.41 -2.09
C VAL A 79 13.10 9.92 -3.49
N THR A 80 13.70 9.29 -4.49
CA THR A 80 13.39 9.60 -5.89
C THR A 80 12.20 8.79 -6.40
N TYR A 81 11.59 9.28 -7.49
CA TYR A 81 10.42 8.64 -8.11
C TYR A 81 10.68 7.17 -8.46
N VAL A 82 11.81 6.87 -9.09
CA VAL A 82 12.12 5.49 -9.46
C VAL A 82 12.43 4.60 -8.24
N GLN A 83 13.00 5.16 -7.17
CA GLN A 83 13.21 4.42 -5.92
C GLN A 83 11.89 4.07 -5.24
N ALA A 84 10.94 5.00 -5.18
CA ALA A 84 9.61 4.75 -4.63
C ALA A 84 8.86 3.67 -5.43
N GLN A 85 8.96 3.68 -6.76
CA GLN A 85 8.39 2.61 -7.60
C GLN A 85 8.95 1.24 -7.23
N LYS A 86 10.30 1.12 -7.10
CA LYS A 86 10.92 -0.13 -6.68
C LYS A 86 10.39 -0.59 -5.32
N MET A 87 10.40 0.30 -4.34
CA MET A 87 9.99 -0.04 -2.97
C MET A 87 8.54 -0.55 -2.95
N LEU A 88 7.62 0.10 -3.64
CA LEU A 88 6.21 -0.27 -3.67
C LEU A 88 5.94 -1.56 -4.46
N VAL A 89 6.54 -1.71 -5.65
CA VAL A 89 6.42 -2.93 -6.46
C VAL A 89 6.91 -4.15 -5.68
N SER A 90 8.03 -3.99 -4.96
CA SER A 90 8.56 -5.08 -4.12
C SER A 90 7.69 -5.34 -2.89
N ALA A 91 7.14 -4.30 -2.25
CA ALA A 91 6.31 -4.43 -1.05
C ALA A 91 5.01 -5.21 -1.30
N ILE A 92 4.45 -5.13 -2.50
CA ILE A 92 3.24 -5.88 -2.89
C ILE A 92 3.55 -7.21 -3.60
N GLY A 93 4.83 -7.66 -3.57
CA GLY A 93 5.26 -8.99 -3.96
C GLY A 93 5.70 -9.17 -5.42
N TYR A 94 5.77 -8.11 -6.22
CA TYR A 94 6.12 -8.22 -7.66
C TYR A 94 7.63 -8.16 -7.96
N GLU A 95 8.49 -8.27 -6.96
CA GLU A 95 9.96 -8.22 -7.12
C GLU A 95 10.46 -9.19 -8.19
N THR A 96 10.07 -10.46 -8.13
CA THR A 96 10.51 -11.50 -9.07
C THR A 96 10.09 -11.18 -10.50
N TYR A 97 8.87 -10.69 -10.67
CA TYR A 97 8.38 -10.30 -12.00
C TYR A 97 9.12 -9.08 -12.55
N ALA A 98 9.38 -8.08 -11.70
CA ALA A 98 10.13 -6.90 -12.09
C ALA A 98 11.57 -7.26 -12.49
N GLN A 99 12.21 -8.17 -11.76
CA GLN A 99 13.55 -8.67 -12.11
C GLN A 99 13.54 -9.39 -13.48
N ALA A 100 12.54 -10.23 -13.75
CA ALA A 100 12.40 -10.94 -15.02
C ALA A 100 12.14 -9.98 -16.22
N GLN A 101 11.57 -8.80 -15.96
CA GLN A 101 11.29 -7.77 -16.97
C GLN A 101 12.41 -6.72 -17.14
N GLY A 102 13.64 -7.09 -16.82
CA GLY A 102 14.83 -6.27 -17.00
C GLY A 102 15.35 -5.60 -15.73
N GLY A 103 14.78 -5.92 -14.56
CA GLY A 103 15.28 -5.49 -13.26
C GLY A 103 15.30 -3.98 -13.07
N TRP A 104 16.32 -3.52 -12.35
CA TRP A 104 16.49 -2.09 -12.05
C TRP A 104 17.05 -1.31 -13.24
N PRO A 105 16.48 -0.14 -13.59
CA PRO A 105 15.23 0.42 -13.09
C PRO A 105 13.99 -0.03 -13.92
N THR A 106 14.22 -0.60 -15.10
CA THR A 106 13.22 -0.79 -16.18
C THR A 106 12.05 -1.67 -15.73
N GLY A 107 12.32 -2.82 -15.15
CA GLY A 107 11.28 -3.76 -14.73
C GLY A 107 10.36 -3.17 -13.67
N TYR A 108 10.91 -2.47 -12.68
CA TYR A 108 10.10 -1.82 -11.64
C TYR A 108 9.23 -0.68 -12.18
N LYS A 109 9.75 0.11 -13.13
CA LYS A 109 8.96 1.15 -13.81
C LYS A 109 7.81 0.55 -14.62
N THR A 110 8.09 -0.54 -15.32
CA THR A 110 7.08 -1.26 -16.11
C THR A 110 5.96 -1.78 -15.21
N TYR A 111 6.32 -2.43 -14.10
CA TYR A 111 5.32 -2.94 -13.16
C TYR A 111 4.59 -1.83 -12.40
N ALA A 112 5.28 -0.79 -11.94
CA ALA A 112 4.63 0.34 -11.28
C ALA A 112 3.57 1.00 -12.18
N ALA A 113 3.84 1.09 -13.48
CA ALA A 113 2.88 1.63 -14.45
C ALA A 113 1.73 0.66 -14.74
N SER A 114 2.03 -0.64 -14.98
CA SER A 114 1.01 -1.65 -15.30
C SER A 114 0.06 -1.95 -14.16
N LEU A 115 0.49 -1.72 -12.93
CA LEU A 115 -0.27 -1.91 -11.69
C LEU A 115 -0.92 -0.61 -11.19
N ASP A 116 -0.93 0.44 -12.00
CA ASP A 116 -1.49 1.76 -11.66
C ASP A 116 -0.87 2.43 -10.41
N ILE A 117 0.28 1.94 -9.89
CA ILE A 117 0.94 2.53 -8.71
C ILE A 117 1.29 4.01 -8.95
N THR A 118 1.59 4.37 -10.19
CA THR A 118 1.96 5.75 -10.58
C THR A 118 0.78 6.58 -11.07
N LYS A 119 -0.45 6.06 -10.99
CA LYS A 119 -1.66 6.77 -11.41
C LYS A 119 -1.81 8.10 -10.68
N GLY A 120 -2.12 9.15 -11.43
CA GLY A 120 -2.22 10.51 -10.91
C GLY A 120 -0.89 11.26 -10.81
N ILE A 121 0.25 10.61 -11.12
CA ILE A 121 1.57 11.23 -11.11
C ILE A 121 2.12 11.19 -12.53
N SER A 122 2.38 12.35 -13.10
CA SER A 122 2.87 12.48 -14.48
C SER A 122 3.83 13.66 -14.63
N GLY A 123 4.59 13.67 -15.72
CA GLY A 123 5.46 14.79 -16.07
C GLY A 123 6.72 14.94 -15.22
N ILE A 124 7.07 13.93 -14.40
CA ILE A 124 8.28 13.94 -13.57
C ILE A 124 9.32 12.92 -14.07
N LYS A 125 10.58 13.15 -13.73
CA LYS A 125 11.72 12.29 -14.13
C LYS A 125 11.96 11.21 -13.08
N ASP A 126 12.66 10.16 -13.45
CA ASP A 126 13.07 9.09 -12.55
C ASP A 126 13.83 9.60 -11.30
N SER A 127 14.67 10.63 -11.50
CA SER A 127 15.47 11.26 -10.45
C SER A 127 14.74 12.37 -9.67
N THR A 128 13.47 12.65 -9.97
CA THR A 128 12.71 13.65 -9.23
C THR A 128 12.48 13.17 -7.80
N GLU A 129 12.85 13.99 -6.83
CA GLU A 129 12.55 13.77 -5.42
C GLU A 129 11.05 13.98 -5.18
N LEU A 130 10.43 13.09 -4.41
CA LEU A 130 8.99 13.06 -4.25
C LEU A 130 8.53 13.87 -3.04
N THR A 131 7.41 14.55 -3.22
CA THR A 131 6.68 15.18 -2.12
C THR A 131 5.85 14.16 -1.36
N ARG A 132 5.43 14.52 -0.15
CA ARG A 132 4.60 13.68 0.70
C ARG A 132 3.23 13.37 0.07
N ALA A 133 2.66 14.31 -0.67
CA ALA A 133 1.43 14.09 -1.42
C ALA A 133 1.63 13.02 -2.51
N GLN A 134 2.73 13.09 -3.27
CA GLN A 134 3.03 12.12 -4.32
C GLN A 134 3.29 10.72 -3.74
N VAL A 135 4.08 10.62 -2.66
CA VAL A 135 4.32 9.33 -1.99
C VAL A 135 3.01 8.75 -1.43
N ALA A 136 2.18 9.56 -0.79
CA ALA A 136 0.89 9.12 -0.26
C ALA A 136 -0.03 8.60 -1.37
N GLN A 137 -0.07 9.29 -2.53
CA GLN A 137 -0.84 8.84 -3.69
C GLN A 137 -0.33 7.49 -4.23
N MET A 138 0.98 7.31 -4.34
CA MET A 138 1.56 6.04 -4.80
C MET A 138 1.26 4.90 -3.82
N ILE A 139 1.32 5.15 -2.52
CA ILE A 139 0.98 4.14 -1.50
C ILE A 139 -0.52 3.81 -1.57
N ASP A 140 -1.39 4.80 -1.67
CA ASP A 140 -2.85 4.59 -1.80
C ASP A 140 -3.18 3.73 -3.02
N ASN A 141 -2.55 4.01 -4.17
CA ASN A 141 -2.68 3.18 -5.36
C ASN A 141 -2.19 1.74 -5.14
N ALA A 142 -1.04 1.57 -4.48
CA ALA A 142 -0.48 0.26 -4.19
C ALA A 142 -1.33 -0.55 -3.20
N MET A 143 -2.01 0.11 -2.26
CA MET A 143 -2.89 -0.56 -1.29
C MET A 143 -4.11 -1.20 -1.95
N ASP A 144 -4.55 -0.71 -3.10
CA ASP A 144 -5.68 -1.24 -3.89
C ASP A 144 -5.23 -2.21 -5.00
N THR A 145 -3.93 -2.46 -5.11
CA THR A 145 -3.37 -3.34 -6.13
C THR A 145 -3.42 -4.80 -5.66
N PRO A 146 -3.85 -5.78 -6.51
CA PRO A 146 -3.78 -7.18 -6.18
C PRO A 146 -2.38 -7.61 -5.76
N LEU A 147 -2.28 -8.34 -4.66
CA LEU A 147 -1.00 -8.83 -4.15
C LEU A 147 -0.43 -9.95 -5.03
N CYS A 148 0.89 -10.03 -5.10
CA CYS A 148 1.57 -11.19 -5.62
C CYS A 148 2.18 -11.98 -4.46
N VAL A 149 1.77 -13.24 -4.29
CA VAL A 149 2.20 -14.07 -3.17
C VAL A 149 2.90 -15.33 -3.64
N ILE A 150 3.69 -15.93 -2.76
CA ILE A 150 4.25 -17.27 -3.00
C ILE A 150 3.17 -18.29 -2.63
N ALA A 151 2.50 -18.85 -3.63
CA ALA A 151 1.47 -19.86 -3.42
C ALA A 151 2.05 -21.23 -3.02
N SER A 152 3.22 -21.57 -3.54
CA SER A 152 3.92 -22.82 -3.25
C SER A 152 5.39 -22.74 -3.62
N TRP A 153 6.16 -23.75 -3.23
CA TRP A 153 7.56 -23.89 -3.62
C TRP A 153 7.72 -25.13 -4.51
N LYS A 154 8.37 -24.97 -5.66
CA LYS A 154 8.68 -26.05 -6.58
C LYS A 154 10.12 -26.50 -6.36
N PRO A 155 10.37 -27.78 -6.02
CA PRO A 155 11.72 -28.30 -5.91
C PRO A 155 12.38 -28.42 -7.28
N GLU A 156 13.62 -28.00 -7.37
CA GLU A 156 14.45 -28.13 -8.56
C GLU A 156 15.41 -29.34 -8.41
N TRP A 157 15.83 -29.91 -9.56
CA TRP A 157 16.72 -31.08 -9.59
C TRP A 157 18.07 -30.88 -8.89
N ASN A 158 18.52 -29.61 -8.75
CA ASN A 158 19.75 -29.23 -8.07
C ASN A 158 19.60 -29.05 -6.54
N GLY A 159 18.42 -29.37 -5.99
CA GLY A 159 18.12 -29.22 -4.56
C GLY A 159 17.69 -27.82 -4.13
N THR A 160 17.61 -26.86 -5.06
CA THR A 160 17.03 -25.53 -4.77
C THR A 160 15.52 -25.58 -4.88
N GLN A 161 14.84 -24.52 -4.42
CA GLN A 161 13.42 -24.34 -4.57
C GLN A 161 13.13 -23.04 -5.33
N THR A 162 12.20 -23.11 -6.27
CA THR A 162 11.72 -21.94 -7.00
C THR A 162 10.33 -21.57 -6.50
N PRO A 163 10.05 -20.29 -6.18
CA PRO A 163 8.73 -19.87 -5.75
C PRO A 163 7.76 -19.96 -6.93
N ASN A 164 6.60 -20.56 -6.69
CA ASN A 164 5.46 -20.47 -7.58
C ASN A 164 4.63 -19.25 -7.13
N LEU A 165 4.65 -18.21 -7.93
CA LEU A 165 3.99 -16.93 -7.64
C LEU A 165 2.55 -16.96 -8.16
N GLU A 166 1.67 -16.36 -7.38
CA GLU A 166 0.26 -16.20 -7.75
C GLU A 166 -0.17 -14.75 -7.51
N VAL A 167 -0.80 -14.16 -8.52
CA VAL A 167 -1.43 -12.85 -8.40
C VAL A 167 -2.85 -13.04 -7.89
N ARG A 168 -3.17 -12.39 -6.78
CA ARG A 168 -4.46 -12.45 -6.08
C ARG A 168 -5.48 -11.49 -6.69
N ASP A 169 -5.81 -11.68 -7.96
CA ASP A 169 -6.64 -10.76 -8.76
C ASP A 169 -8.11 -11.20 -8.91
N GLY A 170 -8.53 -12.24 -8.20
CA GLY A 170 -9.90 -12.75 -8.23
C GLY A 170 -10.28 -13.47 -9.53
N LYS A 171 -9.34 -13.68 -10.46
CA LYS A 171 -9.61 -14.33 -11.73
C LYS A 171 -9.30 -15.83 -11.70
N GLU A 172 -10.00 -16.61 -12.53
CA GLU A 172 -9.73 -18.03 -12.70
C GLU A 172 -9.74 -18.85 -11.39
N GLY A 173 -10.60 -18.44 -10.43
CA GLY A 173 -10.73 -19.11 -9.13
C GLY A 173 -9.63 -18.73 -8.13
N ARG A 174 -8.80 -17.74 -8.42
CA ARG A 174 -7.87 -17.16 -7.45
C ARG A 174 -8.60 -16.24 -6.47
N ALA A 175 -8.08 -16.14 -5.24
CA ALA A 175 -8.54 -15.14 -4.30
C ALA A 175 -8.26 -13.72 -4.83
N TYR A 176 -9.06 -12.76 -4.40
CA TYR A 176 -8.75 -11.34 -4.57
C TYR A 176 -8.23 -10.80 -3.25
N GLU A 177 -6.98 -10.40 -3.21
CA GLU A 177 -6.30 -9.92 -2.00
C GLU A 177 -5.50 -8.65 -2.34
N THR A 178 -5.71 -7.61 -1.57
CA THR A 178 -4.97 -6.35 -1.62
C THR A 178 -4.45 -6.01 -0.23
N LEU A 179 -3.61 -4.98 -0.09
CA LEU A 179 -3.22 -4.53 1.25
C LEU A 179 -4.41 -4.01 2.05
N PHE A 180 -5.40 -3.40 1.40
CA PHE A 180 -6.63 -2.97 2.10
C PHE A 180 -7.35 -4.15 2.72
N THR A 181 -7.56 -5.25 1.98
CA THR A 181 -8.31 -6.40 2.47
C THR A 181 -7.53 -7.21 3.49
N GLU A 182 -6.24 -7.50 3.20
CA GLU A 182 -5.44 -8.43 3.98
C GLU A 182 -4.83 -7.81 5.25
N LYS A 183 -4.58 -6.51 5.21
CA LYS A 183 -3.84 -5.83 6.28
C LYS A 183 -4.68 -4.84 7.09
N HIS A 184 -5.79 -4.38 6.54
CA HIS A 184 -6.60 -3.34 7.15
C HIS A 184 -8.07 -3.69 7.28
N ASP A 185 -8.45 -4.92 6.90
CA ASP A 185 -9.86 -5.38 6.90
C ASP A 185 -10.81 -4.35 6.27
N ALA A 186 -10.35 -3.75 5.19
CA ALA A 186 -11.04 -2.67 4.50
C ALA A 186 -11.41 -3.11 3.09
N TYR A 187 -12.65 -2.84 2.71
CA TYR A 187 -13.21 -3.23 1.43
C TYR A 187 -13.63 -2.00 0.64
N LYS A 188 -13.45 -2.05 -0.66
CA LYS A 188 -13.89 -1.00 -1.57
C LYS A 188 -15.27 -1.34 -2.09
N VAL A 189 -16.22 -0.52 -1.76
CA VAL A 189 -17.62 -0.68 -2.18
C VAL A 189 -18.03 0.46 -3.10
N TYR A 190 -18.87 0.15 -4.08
CA TYR A 190 -19.46 1.09 -5.00
C TYR A 190 -20.97 1.10 -4.81
N GLY A 191 -21.56 2.27 -4.83
CA GLY A 191 -22.99 2.40 -4.64
C GLY A 191 -23.40 3.86 -4.58
N ARG A 192 -24.57 4.11 -4.05
CA ARG A 192 -25.14 5.46 -3.94
C ARG A 192 -25.64 5.75 -2.53
N VAL A 193 -25.49 7.00 -2.13
CA VAL A 193 -26.14 7.50 -0.93
C VAL A 193 -27.64 7.61 -1.20
N THR A 194 -28.44 6.91 -0.41
CA THR A 194 -29.92 6.93 -0.50
C THR A 194 -30.54 7.90 0.49
N GLU A 195 -29.93 8.07 1.65
CA GLU A 195 -30.42 9.00 2.67
C GLU A 195 -29.25 9.79 3.29
N THR A 196 -29.56 11.01 3.67
CA THR A 196 -28.68 11.90 4.43
C THR A 196 -29.47 12.51 5.59
N SER A 197 -28.83 13.20 6.51
CA SER A 197 -29.51 13.93 7.59
C SER A 197 -30.49 15.01 7.09
N LYS A 198 -30.41 15.41 5.81
CA LYS A 198 -31.33 16.36 5.17
C LYS A 198 -32.49 15.70 4.44
N THR A 199 -32.35 14.44 4.05
CA THR A 199 -33.32 13.75 3.18
C THR A 199 -33.93 12.51 3.82
N GLY A 200 -33.48 12.10 5.00
CA GLY A 200 -33.92 10.92 5.71
C GLY A 200 -33.82 11.05 7.23
N SER A 201 -33.94 9.92 7.91
CA SER A 201 -33.93 9.82 9.38
C SER A 201 -32.57 9.55 10.00
N VAL A 202 -31.50 9.67 9.23
CA VAL A 202 -30.14 9.40 9.70
C VAL A 202 -29.55 10.56 10.47
N ASP A 203 -28.69 10.28 11.42
CA ASP A 203 -27.97 11.28 12.21
C ASP A 203 -27.08 12.18 11.34
N ASN A 204 -26.70 13.35 11.85
CA ASN A 204 -25.96 14.37 11.08
C ASN A 204 -24.59 13.93 10.56
N ASP A 205 -23.98 12.91 11.16
CA ASP A 205 -22.67 12.35 10.83
C ASP A 205 -22.78 11.03 10.02
N LYS A 206 -24.01 10.63 9.66
CA LYS A 206 -24.30 9.41 8.94
C LYS A 206 -24.94 9.64 7.58
N VAL A 207 -24.82 8.66 6.73
CA VAL A 207 -25.57 8.49 5.48
C VAL A 207 -25.99 7.04 5.36
N THR A 208 -27.16 6.81 4.73
CA THR A 208 -27.51 5.47 4.30
C THR A 208 -26.91 5.25 2.91
N PHE A 209 -26.10 4.22 2.78
CA PHE A 209 -25.40 3.88 1.55
C PHE A 209 -25.90 2.54 1.02
N GLN A 210 -26.39 2.53 -0.19
CA GLN A 210 -26.78 1.33 -0.90
C GLN A 210 -25.59 0.80 -1.70
N VAL A 211 -25.07 -0.36 -1.31
CA VAL A 211 -23.97 -1.04 -2.03
C VAL A 211 -24.54 -1.64 -3.31
N GLU A 212 -23.94 -1.30 -4.45
CA GLU A 212 -24.28 -1.84 -5.77
C GLU A 212 -23.21 -2.84 -6.25
N LYS A 213 -21.96 -2.68 -5.80
CA LYS A 213 -20.83 -3.54 -6.08
C LYS A 213 -19.80 -3.41 -4.97
N ALA A 214 -19.15 -4.51 -4.63
CA ALA A 214 -17.96 -4.52 -3.78
C ALA A 214 -16.84 -5.26 -4.51
N ASP A 215 -15.63 -4.72 -4.46
CA ASP A 215 -14.45 -5.47 -4.88
C ASP A 215 -14.18 -6.51 -3.77
N ASN A 216 -14.14 -7.79 -4.04
CA ASN A 216 -13.91 -8.95 -3.15
C ASN A 216 -15.12 -9.73 -2.61
N PHE A 217 -16.33 -9.26 -2.80
CA PHE A 217 -17.47 -10.12 -2.57
C PHE A 217 -17.75 -10.90 -3.85
N ASP A 218 -18.00 -12.19 -3.74
CA ASP A 218 -18.57 -12.96 -4.83
C ASP A 218 -19.75 -12.19 -5.35
N ASP A 219 -19.79 -11.97 -6.66
CA ASP A 219 -20.84 -11.21 -7.35
C ASP A 219 -22.27 -11.68 -6.97
N GLU A 220 -22.41 -12.87 -6.39
CA GLU A 220 -23.66 -13.43 -5.91
C GLU A 220 -24.12 -12.87 -4.56
N GLU A 221 -23.23 -12.48 -3.66
CA GLU A 221 -23.61 -11.87 -2.39
C GLU A 221 -24.07 -10.41 -2.55
N VAL A 222 -23.49 -9.69 -3.50
CA VAL A 222 -23.88 -8.29 -3.80
C VAL A 222 -25.09 -8.25 -4.74
N LYS A 223 -25.36 -9.31 -5.51
CA LYS A 223 -26.53 -9.47 -6.41
C LYS A 223 -27.77 -10.04 -5.72
N ALA A 224 -27.69 -10.38 -4.42
CA ALA A 224 -28.88 -10.80 -3.69
C ALA A 224 -29.96 -9.74 -3.83
N ASP A 225 -31.24 -10.18 -4.01
CA ASP A 225 -32.42 -9.35 -4.28
C ASP A 225 -32.75 -8.26 -3.22
N SER A 226 -31.86 -8.08 -2.27
CA SER A 226 -31.92 -7.02 -1.26
C SER A 226 -30.57 -6.32 -1.20
N PRO A 227 -30.47 -5.09 -1.74
CA PRO A 227 -29.26 -4.30 -1.59
C PRO A 227 -28.97 -4.10 -0.10
N VAL A 228 -27.74 -4.37 0.30
CA VAL A 228 -27.28 -4.08 1.66
C VAL A 228 -27.31 -2.58 1.82
N SER A 229 -28.22 -2.10 2.66
CA SER A 229 -28.31 -0.69 3.04
C SER A 229 -27.78 -0.57 4.46
N GLU A 230 -26.69 0.13 4.63
CA GLU A 230 -26.08 0.34 5.94
C GLU A 230 -25.90 1.82 6.24
N ASP A 231 -26.10 2.19 7.50
CA ASP A 231 -25.74 3.51 7.99
C ASP A 231 -24.23 3.59 8.12
N MET A 232 -23.63 4.49 7.35
CA MET A 232 -22.19 4.70 7.35
C MET A 232 -21.83 6.08 7.89
N TYR A 233 -20.83 6.14 8.76
CA TYR A 233 -20.32 7.40 9.28
C TYR A 233 -19.43 8.11 8.26
N ILE A 234 -19.64 9.43 8.12
CA ILE A 234 -18.81 10.27 7.28
C ILE A 234 -17.78 10.99 8.16
N GLY A 235 -16.49 10.76 7.88
CA GLY A 235 -15.41 11.49 8.53
C GLY A 235 -15.00 10.98 9.92
N ASP A 236 -15.70 10.03 10.54
CA ASP A 236 -15.28 9.40 11.79
C ASP A 236 -14.52 8.11 11.55
N SER A 237 -13.17 8.19 11.58
CA SER A 237 -12.28 7.03 11.40
C SER A 237 -12.24 6.05 12.57
N LYS A 238 -13.06 6.26 13.61
CA LYS A 238 -13.18 5.37 14.77
C LYS A 238 -14.46 4.57 14.75
N ALA A 239 -15.37 4.86 13.83
CA ALA A 239 -16.61 4.11 13.66
C ALA A 239 -16.33 2.80 12.92
N ASP A 240 -17.05 1.72 13.29
CA ASP A 240 -16.91 0.41 12.67
C ASP A 240 -17.28 0.42 11.18
N ASN A 241 -18.20 1.29 10.77
CA ASN A 241 -18.64 1.48 9.39
C ASN A 241 -18.24 2.89 8.88
N TYR A 242 -17.00 3.05 8.46
CA TYR A 242 -16.48 4.31 8.00
C TYR A 242 -16.47 4.41 6.46
N LEU A 243 -17.22 5.36 5.93
CA LEU A 243 -17.23 5.66 4.49
C LEU A 243 -16.20 6.75 4.15
N ARG A 244 -15.18 6.37 3.40
CA ARG A 244 -14.27 7.31 2.77
C ARG A 244 -14.78 7.61 1.36
N THR A 245 -15.38 8.78 1.16
CA THR A 245 -15.86 9.16 -0.17
C THR A 245 -14.72 9.68 -1.04
N TYR A 246 -14.53 9.07 -2.19
CA TYR A 246 -13.76 9.65 -3.28
C TYR A 246 -14.77 10.20 -4.29
N SER A 247 -14.80 11.52 -4.48
CA SER A 247 -15.49 12.07 -5.64
C SER A 247 -14.67 11.74 -6.88
N GLN A 248 -15.23 11.00 -7.81
CA GLN A 248 -14.67 10.96 -9.16
C GLN A 248 -14.92 12.34 -9.78
N ALA A 249 -13.82 13.06 -10.07
CA ALA A 249 -13.86 14.27 -10.88
C ALA A 249 -14.00 13.89 -12.36
#